data_acc7118d1a9b84ceac5401fd785e741a
#
_entry.id   acc7118d1a9b84ceac5401fd785e741a
#
_cell.length_a   1.000
_cell.length_b   1.000
_cell.length_c   1.000
_cell.angle_alpha   90.00
_cell.angle_beta   90.00
_cell.angle_gamma   90.00
#
_symmetry.space_group_name_H-M   'P 1'
#
loop_
_entity.id
_entity.type
_entity.pdbx_description
1 polymer ?
#
loop_
_entity_poly.entity_id
_entity_poly.type
_entity_poly.pdbx_seq_one_letter_code
_entity_poly.pdbx_strand_id
1 'polypeptide(L)'
;MITRIFILAISLCIFQATVAQPKVLYDVVLTGGRVIDPETKLDTIKNVGIINNRIAQISSEPLKGKEMINVAGLVVAPGFIDLHVHGRTNQEQEYQLHDGVTTALELEWGIEHLGKWYASRQGKALINYGASVNWPYERFKAINKYKDGVNKLYQTSIKGESTIEEMTNTILPAATEQLTAEEISKTHNNIKSALSEGGIGIGVPIGYLPKTNPKEMYAVFQLAGEMNALVFTHVRNPDIISIQEVIADAILTNAPLHIVHINSMSLGNIQLGLDMVSAAQQKGFKITTELYPYTAGSTSLQSAMFSDGWQERLGISYDGLQWVATGERLTKETFDVYRKTGGVVILHVMKPEWIKTGIAAPGVIIASDGMPYAKLAHPRTAGTFSRVLGKYVREDKVIDLMTAIEKMTLLPAKRLEDIAPMMRFKGRIQVGADADITIFNPNTIIDKATFEKGLEFSAGIEYVMVNGTFVLRKGKTVAAVYPGQPVYGKFKK
;
A
#
# COMPACT_ATOMS: atom_id res chain seq x y z
N MET A 1 17.28 -18.01 92.60
CA MET A 1 17.16 -16.67 92.01
C MET A 1 16.90 -16.88 90.50
N ILE A 2 15.64 -16.72 90.07
CA ILE A 2 15.23 -16.94 88.70
C ILE A 2 14.92 -15.57 88.10
N THR A 3 15.75 -15.10 87.18
CA THR A 3 15.61 -13.80 86.52
C THR A 3 14.67 -13.99 85.33
N ARG A 4 13.50 -13.37 85.35
CA ARG A 4 12.55 -13.34 84.23
C ARG A 4 12.93 -12.21 83.26
N ILE A 5 13.25 -12.54 82.00
CA ILE A 5 13.45 -11.60 80.89
C ILE A 5 12.09 -11.36 80.21
N PHE A 6 11.62 -10.11 80.24
CA PHE A 6 10.45 -9.66 79.52
C PHE A 6 10.90 -9.26 78.08
N ILE A 7 10.45 -9.96 77.07
CA ILE A 7 10.63 -9.57 75.70
C ILE A 7 9.44 -8.70 75.28
N LEU A 8 9.69 -7.42 75.07
CA LEU A 8 8.71 -6.47 74.53
C LEU A 8 8.68 -6.58 73.02
N ALA A 9 7.62 -7.16 72.39
CA ALA A 9 7.41 -7.21 70.95
C ALA A 9 6.84 -5.87 70.49
N ILE A 10 7.65 -5.07 69.81
CA ILE A 10 7.20 -3.85 69.16
C ILE A 10 6.66 -4.25 67.77
N SER A 11 5.31 -4.22 67.59
CA SER A 11 4.64 -4.39 66.28
C SER A 11 4.83 -3.12 65.50
N LEU A 12 5.70 -3.17 64.49
CA LEU A 12 5.88 -2.09 63.52
C LEU A 12 4.77 -2.20 62.45
N CYS A 13 3.69 -1.41 62.57
CA CYS A 13 2.70 -1.23 61.52
C CYS A 13 3.30 -0.42 60.38
N ILE A 14 3.76 -1.08 59.33
CA ILE A 14 4.16 -0.42 58.09
C ILE A 14 2.87 0.02 57.36
N PHE A 15 2.53 1.31 57.48
CA PHE A 15 1.55 1.96 56.66
C PHE A 15 2.15 2.04 55.25
N GLN A 16 1.78 1.13 54.36
CA GLN A 16 2.02 1.32 52.92
C GLN A 16 1.11 2.47 52.45
N ALA A 17 1.66 3.66 52.39
CA ALA A 17 1.03 4.76 51.69
C ALA A 17 0.98 4.37 50.19
N THR A 18 -0.16 3.92 49.71
CA THR A 18 -0.46 3.82 48.30
C THR A 18 -0.45 5.25 47.74
N VAL A 19 0.70 5.66 47.19
CA VAL A 19 0.76 6.89 46.39
C VAL A 19 -0.15 6.62 45.17
N ALA A 20 -1.33 7.23 45.19
CA ALA A 20 -2.22 7.20 44.04
C ALA A 20 -1.45 7.78 42.83
N GLN A 21 -1.13 6.94 41.87
CA GLN A 21 -0.54 7.43 40.63
C GLN A 21 -1.46 8.53 40.07
N PRO A 22 -0.90 9.65 39.59
CA PRO A 22 -1.69 10.71 38.99
C PRO A 22 -2.55 10.10 37.89
N LYS A 23 -3.87 10.29 37.93
CA LYS A 23 -4.80 9.80 36.92
C LYS A 23 -4.44 10.46 35.60
N VAL A 24 -3.81 9.70 34.70
CA VAL A 24 -3.49 10.17 33.34
C VAL A 24 -4.79 10.52 32.63
N LEU A 25 -4.87 11.74 32.13
CA LEU A 25 -5.98 12.18 31.28
C LEU A 25 -5.57 12.06 29.81
N TYR A 26 -6.17 11.10 29.10
CA TYR A 26 -5.91 10.88 27.67
C TYR A 26 -6.60 11.95 26.82
N ASP A 27 -6.07 12.24 25.62
CA ASP A 27 -6.75 13.14 24.70
C ASP A 27 -8.00 12.47 24.14
N VAL A 28 -7.88 11.19 23.74
CA VAL A 28 -8.99 10.35 23.26
C VAL A 28 -8.93 8.99 23.97
N VAL A 29 -10.09 8.46 24.36
CA VAL A 29 -10.25 7.07 24.81
C VAL A 29 -11.28 6.36 23.95
N LEU A 30 -10.86 5.28 23.30
CA LEU A 30 -11.77 4.32 22.64
C LEU A 30 -12.22 3.31 23.69
N THR A 31 -13.53 3.17 23.94
CA THR A 31 -14.04 2.33 25.04
C THR A 31 -14.79 1.10 24.51
N GLY A 32 -14.46 -0.09 25.07
CA GLY A 32 -15.23 -1.31 24.89
C GLY A 32 -15.13 -1.96 23.51
N GLY A 33 -14.12 -1.62 22.70
CA GLY A 33 -13.92 -2.21 21.38
C GLY A 33 -13.19 -3.54 21.41
N ARG A 34 -13.44 -4.39 20.41
CA ARG A 34 -12.62 -5.58 20.14
C ARG A 34 -11.31 -5.15 19.53
N VAL A 35 -10.26 -5.05 20.35
CA VAL A 35 -8.92 -4.63 19.94
C VAL A 35 -8.18 -5.81 19.33
N ILE A 36 -7.69 -5.63 18.10
CA ILE A 36 -6.90 -6.63 17.38
C ILE A 36 -5.51 -6.06 17.09
N ASP A 37 -4.47 -6.73 17.59
CA ASP A 37 -3.07 -6.46 17.23
C ASP A 37 -2.44 -7.72 16.62
N PRO A 38 -2.11 -7.71 15.31
CA PRO A 38 -1.60 -8.89 14.64
C PRO A 38 -0.20 -9.31 15.09
N GLU A 39 0.62 -8.41 15.61
CA GLU A 39 1.99 -8.74 16.06
C GLU A 39 2.01 -9.50 17.36
N THR A 40 1.22 -9.08 18.35
CA THR A 40 1.11 -9.76 19.66
C THR A 40 0.02 -10.84 19.67
N LYS A 41 -0.74 -10.99 18.58
CA LYS A 41 -1.94 -11.85 18.47
C LYS A 41 -3.02 -11.49 19.50
N LEU A 42 -3.07 -10.22 19.94
CA LEU A 42 -4.13 -9.72 20.80
C LEU A 42 -5.46 -9.70 20.04
N ASP A 43 -6.49 -10.26 20.63
CA ASP A 43 -7.87 -10.23 20.12
C ASP A 43 -8.83 -10.29 21.31
N THR A 44 -9.18 -9.13 21.85
CA THR A 44 -10.03 -9.06 23.04
C THR A 44 -10.64 -7.67 23.22
N ILE A 45 -11.67 -7.57 24.06
CA ILE A 45 -12.29 -6.27 24.39
C ILE A 45 -11.38 -5.48 25.34
N LYS A 46 -11.00 -4.28 24.91
CA LYS A 46 -10.14 -3.35 25.65
C LYS A 46 -10.57 -1.90 25.45
N ASN A 47 -10.02 -1.04 26.33
CA ASN A 47 -10.03 0.40 26.15
C ASN A 47 -8.65 0.85 25.65
N VAL A 48 -8.60 1.80 24.71
CA VAL A 48 -7.37 2.34 24.15
C VAL A 48 -7.29 3.83 24.47
N GLY A 49 -6.28 4.23 25.24
CA GLY A 49 -5.99 5.63 25.58
C GLY A 49 -4.93 6.20 24.65
N ILE A 50 -5.20 7.37 24.09
CA ILE A 50 -4.37 8.05 23.08
C ILE A 50 -3.95 9.40 23.66
N ILE A 51 -2.64 9.72 23.55
CA ILE A 51 -2.07 11.02 23.89
C ILE A 51 -1.29 11.52 22.68
N ASN A 52 -1.60 12.71 22.21
CA ASN A 52 -1.07 13.29 21.00
C ASN A 52 -1.28 12.32 19.80
N ASN A 53 -0.19 11.88 19.18
CA ASN A 53 -0.21 10.98 18.03
C ASN A 53 0.11 9.52 18.38
N ARG A 54 0.10 9.13 19.68
CA ARG A 54 0.55 7.80 20.13
C ARG A 54 -0.53 7.07 20.94
N ILE A 55 -0.54 5.75 20.78
CA ILE A 55 -1.24 4.86 21.70
C ILE A 55 -0.46 4.87 23.03
N ALA A 56 -1.06 5.42 24.07
CA ALA A 56 -0.43 5.58 25.36
C ALA A 56 -0.75 4.46 26.34
N GLN A 57 -1.95 3.84 26.21
CA GLN A 57 -2.35 2.72 27.06
C GLN A 57 -3.40 1.83 26.37
N ILE A 58 -3.33 0.53 26.67
CA ILE A 58 -4.35 -0.47 26.35
C ILE A 58 -4.73 -1.15 27.67
N SER A 59 -6.02 -1.12 28.06
CA SER A 59 -6.44 -1.54 29.39
C SER A 59 -7.79 -2.26 29.38
N SER A 60 -7.95 -3.23 30.28
CA SER A 60 -9.27 -3.78 30.62
C SER A 60 -10.04 -2.85 31.57
N GLU A 61 -9.31 -2.05 32.33
CA GLU A 61 -9.88 -1.11 33.30
C GLU A 61 -10.34 0.17 32.57
N PRO A 62 -11.33 0.88 33.13
CA PRO A 62 -11.78 2.15 32.59
C PRO A 62 -10.66 3.20 32.55
N LEU A 63 -10.53 3.88 31.42
CA LEU A 63 -9.65 5.02 31.22
C LEU A 63 -10.46 6.32 31.21
N LYS A 64 -9.79 7.46 31.50
CA LYS A 64 -10.40 8.80 31.46
C LYS A 64 -9.74 9.65 30.38
N GLY A 65 -10.52 10.21 29.48
CA GLY A 65 -10.05 11.07 28.42
C GLY A 65 -10.85 12.36 28.31
N LYS A 66 -10.28 13.35 27.61
CA LYS A 66 -10.98 14.58 27.23
C LYS A 66 -12.14 14.26 26.30
N GLU A 67 -11.94 13.31 25.38
CA GLU A 67 -12.95 12.77 24.50
C GLU A 67 -13.07 11.25 24.72
N MET A 68 -14.31 10.77 24.88
CA MET A 68 -14.65 9.37 25.10
C MET A 68 -15.49 8.86 23.92
N ILE A 69 -15.00 7.88 23.18
CA ILE A 69 -15.70 7.28 22.03
C ILE A 69 -16.08 5.84 22.39
N ASN A 70 -17.38 5.59 22.52
CA ASN A 70 -17.88 4.24 22.67
C ASN A 70 -17.82 3.48 21.33
N VAL A 71 -17.01 2.43 21.28
CA VAL A 71 -16.81 1.56 20.10
C VAL A 71 -17.17 0.10 20.43
N ALA A 72 -18.07 -0.11 21.39
CA ALA A 72 -18.59 -1.44 21.73
C ALA A 72 -19.26 -2.08 20.50
N GLY A 73 -18.95 -3.36 20.27
CA GLY A 73 -19.42 -4.10 19.09
C GLY A 73 -18.64 -3.86 17.80
N LEU A 74 -17.69 -2.91 17.82
CA LEU A 74 -16.80 -2.65 16.69
C LEU A 74 -15.42 -3.26 16.91
N VAL A 75 -14.71 -3.51 15.80
CA VAL A 75 -13.29 -3.89 15.81
C VAL A 75 -12.43 -2.63 15.77
N VAL A 76 -11.44 -2.58 16.66
CA VAL A 76 -10.37 -1.57 16.69
C VAL A 76 -9.10 -2.23 16.18
N ALA A 77 -8.70 -1.93 14.96
CA ALA A 77 -7.54 -2.49 14.28
C ALA A 77 -6.50 -1.41 13.97
N PRO A 78 -5.23 -1.78 13.72
CA PRO A 78 -4.28 -0.84 13.12
C PRO A 78 -4.85 -0.27 11.82
N GLY A 79 -4.56 0.97 11.51
CA GLY A 79 -4.91 1.58 10.25
C GLY A 79 -4.31 0.81 9.07
N PHE A 80 -5.10 0.60 8.02
CA PHE A 80 -4.65 -0.17 6.87
C PHE A 80 -3.56 0.59 6.12
N ILE A 81 -2.61 -0.15 5.56
CA ILE A 81 -1.45 0.36 4.83
C ILE A 81 -1.52 -0.17 3.41
N ASP A 82 -1.69 0.73 2.46
CA ASP A 82 -1.72 0.42 1.04
C ASP A 82 -0.35 0.74 0.41
N LEU A 83 0.36 -0.29 -0.06
CA LEU A 83 1.68 -0.15 -0.70
C LEU A 83 1.59 0.26 -2.17
N HIS A 84 0.39 0.21 -2.75
CA HIS A 84 0.22 0.32 -4.18
C HIS A 84 -1.02 1.15 -4.52
N VAL A 85 -0.83 2.45 -4.58
CA VAL A 85 -1.86 3.41 -5.00
C VAL A 85 -1.30 4.36 -6.05
N HIS A 86 -2.17 4.83 -6.94
CA HIS A 86 -1.80 5.84 -7.93
C HIS A 86 -2.46 7.20 -7.64
N GLY A 87 -3.22 7.31 -6.55
CA GLY A 87 -3.84 8.54 -6.09
C GLY A 87 -2.85 9.48 -5.39
N ARG A 88 -2.75 10.72 -5.87
CA ARG A 88 -1.75 11.70 -5.41
C ARG A 88 -2.33 12.88 -4.63
N THR A 89 -3.64 13.09 -4.71
CA THR A 89 -4.37 14.20 -4.07
C THR A 89 -5.25 13.72 -2.91
N ASN A 90 -5.74 14.64 -2.09
CA ASN A 90 -6.68 14.30 -1.02
C ASN A 90 -8.01 13.77 -1.56
N GLN A 91 -8.50 14.31 -2.68
CA GLN A 91 -9.73 13.86 -3.31
C GLN A 91 -9.62 12.38 -3.73
N GLU A 92 -8.48 11.99 -4.28
CA GLU A 92 -8.20 10.61 -4.65
C GLU A 92 -8.01 9.71 -3.42
N GLN A 93 -7.31 10.19 -2.41
CA GLN A 93 -7.06 9.45 -1.16
C GLN A 93 -8.30 9.33 -0.27
N GLU A 94 -9.36 10.10 -0.53
CA GLU A 94 -10.63 9.98 0.21
C GLU A 94 -11.28 8.60 -0.02
N TYR A 95 -11.10 7.98 -1.20
CA TYR A 95 -11.58 6.62 -1.45
C TYR A 95 -10.86 5.60 -0.56
N GLN A 96 -9.53 5.70 -0.42
CA GLN A 96 -8.76 4.84 0.48
C GLN A 96 -9.12 5.10 1.96
N LEU A 97 -9.33 6.36 2.35
CA LEU A 97 -9.77 6.71 3.70
C LEU A 97 -11.08 6.02 4.07
N HIS A 98 -12.08 6.05 3.17
CA HIS A 98 -13.36 5.36 3.37
C HIS A 98 -13.28 3.83 3.29
N ASP A 99 -12.15 3.28 2.84
CA ASP A 99 -11.82 1.85 2.89
C ASP A 99 -10.92 1.49 4.09
N GLY A 100 -10.68 2.44 5.02
CA GLY A 100 -9.94 2.24 6.26
C GLY A 100 -8.42 2.45 6.16
N VAL A 101 -7.92 2.95 5.04
CA VAL A 101 -6.49 3.21 4.85
C VAL A 101 -6.06 4.46 5.61
N THR A 102 -4.97 4.36 6.37
CA THR A 102 -4.32 5.47 7.08
C THR A 102 -2.96 5.86 6.49
N THR A 103 -2.40 4.98 5.64
CA THR A 103 -1.13 5.19 4.96
C THR A 103 -1.23 4.66 3.54
N ALA A 104 -1.11 5.55 2.55
CA ALA A 104 -1.18 5.22 1.12
C ALA A 104 0.13 5.59 0.42
N LEU A 105 0.74 4.60 -0.25
CA LEU A 105 2.09 4.72 -0.82
C LEU A 105 2.07 4.40 -2.31
N GLU A 106 2.64 5.29 -3.13
CA GLU A 106 2.85 5.10 -4.56
C GLU A 106 4.20 4.42 -4.80
N LEU A 107 4.25 3.09 -4.79
CA LEU A 107 5.53 2.39 -4.82
C LEU A 107 5.84 1.68 -6.15
N GLU A 108 4.83 1.33 -6.97
CA GLU A 108 5.06 0.70 -8.26
C GLU A 108 5.70 1.64 -9.27
N TRP A 109 5.05 2.77 -9.56
CA TRP A 109 5.58 3.78 -10.47
C TRP A 109 6.50 4.76 -9.77
N GLY A 110 6.18 5.09 -8.54
CA GLY A 110 6.84 6.16 -7.82
C GLY A 110 6.42 7.55 -8.29
N ILE A 111 7.07 8.56 -7.73
CA ILE A 111 6.77 9.96 -8.01
C ILE A 111 8.01 10.64 -8.61
N GLU A 112 7.78 11.39 -9.66
CA GLU A 112 8.72 12.34 -10.25
C GLU A 112 8.87 13.59 -9.37
N HIS A 113 10.07 14.16 -9.27
CA HIS A 113 10.37 15.33 -8.42
C HIS A 113 9.96 15.12 -6.94
N LEU A 114 10.36 13.98 -6.36
CA LEU A 114 9.96 13.55 -5.00
C LEU A 114 10.01 14.64 -3.95
N GLY A 115 11.11 15.39 -3.84
CA GLY A 115 11.26 16.45 -2.84
C GLY A 115 10.19 17.55 -2.96
N LYS A 116 9.85 17.95 -4.18
CA LYS A 116 8.79 18.94 -4.43
C LYS A 116 7.42 18.40 -4.09
N TRP A 117 7.16 17.13 -4.45
CA TRP A 117 5.89 16.48 -4.13
C TRP A 117 5.68 16.36 -2.62
N TYR A 118 6.68 15.88 -1.86
CA TYR A 118 6.61 15.83 -0.40
C TYR A 118 6.34 17.22 0.20
N ALA A 119 7.07 18.24 -0.24
CA ALA A 119 6.89 19.61 0.25
C ALA A 119 5.49 20.16 -0.06
N SER A 120 4.91 19.85 -1.21
CA SER A 120 3.58 20.31 -1.62
C SER A 120 2.45 19.73 -0.75
N ARG A 121 2.64 18.54 -0.17
CA ARG A 121 1.65 17.84 0.64
C ARG A 121 1.81 18.04 2.14
N GLN A 122 2.96 18.55 2.59
CA GLN A 122 3.25 18.72 4.01
C GLN A 122 2.20 19.63 4.69
N GLY A 123 1.56 19.10 5.78
CA GLY A 123 0.50 19.78 6.50
C GLY A 123 -0.82 19.91 5.74
N LYS A 124 -0.97 19.22 4.59
CA LYS A 124 -2.16 19.27 3.73
C LYS A 124 -2.72 17.88 3.36
N ALA A 125 -2.15 16.80 3.88
CA ALA A 125 -2.55 15.44 3.53
C ALA A 125 -3.58 14.87 4.52
N LEU A 126 -4.63 14.22 4.00
CA LEU A 126 -5.65 13.52 4.79
C LEU A 126 -5.05 12.34 5.56
N ILE A 127 -4.26 11.50 4.86
CA ILE A 127 -3.65 10.29 5.38
C ILE A 127 -2.14 10.35 5.16
N ASN A 128 -1.39 9.47 5.82
CA ASN A 128 0.05 9.36 5.62
C ASN A 128 0.34 8.98 4.16
N TYR A 129 1.42 9.52 3.62
CA TYR A 129 1.74 9.41 2.20
C TYR A 129 3.25 9.23 1.98
N GLY A 130 3.61 8.55 0.91
CA GLY A 130 5.00 8.36 0.51
C GLY A 130 5.09 7.74 -0.86
N ALA A 131 6.29 7.74 -1.44
CA ALA A 131 6.48 7.19 -2.76
C ALA A 131 7.89 6.62 -2.98
N SER A 132 8.02 5.70 -3.92
CA SER A 132 9.28 5.24 -4.48
C SER A 132 9.84 6.26 -5.49
N VAL A 133 11.09 6.04 -5.90
CA VAL A 133 11.69 6.73 -7.04
C VAL A 133 11.03 6.24 -8.33
N ASN A 134 10.55 7.14 -9.16
CA ASN A 134 10.02 6.82 -10.49
C ASN A 134 11.18 6.49 -11.45
N TRP A 135 11.59 5.21 -11.53
CA TRP A 135 12.66 4.77 -12.44
C TRP A 135 12.40 5.15 -13.90
N PRO A 136 11.19 5.00 -14.49
CA PRO A 136 10.93 5.46 -15.85
C PRO A 136 11.28 6.93 -16.07
N TYR A 137 10.90 7.80 -15.14
CA TYR A 137 11.22 9.23 -15.23
C TYR A 137 12.73 9.48 -15.18
N GLU A 138 13.44 8.84 -14.25
CA GLU A 138 14.89 8.98 -14.13
C GLU A 138 15.63 8.43 -15.35
N ARG A 139 15.09 7.38 -15.97
CA ARG A 139 15.55 6.78 -17.21
C ARG A 139 15.35 7.73 -18.41
N PHE A 140 14.16 8.31 -18.56
CA PHE A 140 13.85 9.22 -19.67
C PHE A 140 14.68 10.50 -19.61
N LYS A 141 14.95 11.02 -18.42
CA LYS A 141 15.85 12.16 -18.20
C LYS A 141 17.29 11.88 -18.62
N ALA A 142 17.72 10.64 -18.60
CA ALA A 142 19.06 10.26 -19.04
C ALA A 142 19.23 10.32 -20.57
N ILE A 143 18.13 10.23 -21.33
CA ILE A 143 18.11 10.31 -22.80
C ILE A 143 17.98 11.75 -23.24
N ASN A 144 19.07 12.35 -23.71
CA ASN A 144 19.14 13.80 -23.98
C ASN A 144 18.01 14.32 -24.88
N LYS A 145 17.61 13.58 -25.93
CA LYS A 145 16.56 14.01 -26.88
C LYS A 145 15.16 14.09 -26.28
N TYR A 146 14.89 13.45 -25.14
CA TYR A 146 13.56 13.44 -24.49
C TYR A 146 13.51 14.25 -23.20
N LYS A 147 14.66 14.60 -22.64
CA LYS A 147 14.80 15.22 -21.31
C LYS A 147 13.86 16.41 -21.09
N ASP A 148 13.82 17.36 -22.02
CA ASP A 148 13.05 18.60 -21.84
C ASP A 148 11.54 18.38 -21.95
N GLY A 149 11.10 17.53 -22.89
CA GLY A 149 9.68 17.16 -23.04
C GLY A 149 9.15 16.41 -21.82
N VAL A 150 9.91 15.44 -21.33
CA VAL A 150 9.57 14.66 -20.13
C VAL A 150 9.51 15.58 -18.90
N ASN A 151 10.49 16.46 -18.68
CA ASN A 151 10.47 17.40 -17.57
C ASN A 151 9.25 18.33 -17.60
N LYS A 152 8.87 18.82 -18.78
CA LYS A 152 7.70 19.68 -18.94
C LYS A 152 6.42 18.94 -18.56
N LEU A 153 6.23 17.73 -19.08
CA LEU A 153 5.05 16.90 -18.78
C LEU A 153 4.92 16.66 -17.26
N TYR A 154 6.00 16.22 -16.62
CA TYR A 154 5.94 15.89 -15.20
C TYR A 154 5.81 17.11 -14.28
N GLN A 155 6.16 18.31 -14.74
CA GLN A 155 5.84 19.53 -14.00
C GLN A 155 4.35 19.84 -13.98
N THR A 156 3.61 19.51 -15.06
CA THR A 156 2.15 19.62 -15.07
C THR A 156 1.49 18.52 -14.24
N SER A 157 2.06 17.30 -14.22
CA SER A 157 1.54 16.19 -13.44
C SER A 157 1.56 16.44 -11.92
N ILE A 158 2.61 17.11 -11.40
CA ILE A 158 2.69 17.49 -9.97
C ILE A 158 1.53 18.38 -9.54
N LYS A 159 1.00 19.18 -10.46
CA LYS A 159 -0.13 20.08 -10.21
C LYS A 159 -1.48 19.38 -10.33
N GLY A 160 -1.50 18.09 -10.71
CA GLY A 160 -2.73 17.36 -11.01
C GLY A 160 -3.38 17.79 -12.31
N GLU A 161 -2.62 18.43 -13.21
CA GLU A 161 -3.11 18.98 -14.49
C GLU A 161 -2.97 17.99 -15.65
N SER A 162 -2.21 16.89 -15.48
CA SER A 162 -2.00 15.87 -16.53
C SER A 162 -2.70 14.56 -16.18
N THR A 163 -3.19 13.88 -17.22
CA THR A 163 -3.80 12.56 -17.12
C THR A 163 -2.75 11.46 -17.36
N ILE A 164 -3.08 10.22 -16.95
CA ILE A 164 -2.27 9.03 -17.29
C ILE A 164 -2.11 8.91 -18.81
N GLU A 165 -3.15 9.20 -19.55
CA GLU A 165 -3.17 9.16 -21.01
C GLU A 165 -2.17 10.13 -21.63
N GLU A 166 -2.16 11.40 -21.19
CA GLU A 166 -1.18 12.41 -21.64
C GLU A 166 0.25 12.00 -21.29
N MET A 167 0.46 11.48 -20.06
CA MET A 167 1.75 10.95 -19.63
C MET A 167 2.22 9.81 -20.53
N THR A 168 1.34 8.83 -20.81
CA THR A 168 1.65 7.69 -21.68
C THR A 168 2.02 8.15 -23.08
N ASN A 169 1.24 9.04 -23.69
CA ASN A 169 1.47 9.56 -25.03
C ASN A 169 2.79 10.33 -25.17
N THR A 170 3.21 11.03 -24.10
CA THR A 170 4.47 11.79 -24.12
C THR A 170 5.68 10.89 -23.90
N ILE A 171 5.58 9.88 -23.04
CA ILE A 171 6.73 9.03 -22.70
C ILE A 171 6.89 7.78 -23.57
N LEU A 172 5.86 7.36 -24.32
CA LEU A 172 5.93 6.16 -25.18
C LEU A 172 7.15 6.12 -26.11
N PRO A 173 7.53 7.19 -26.82
CA PRO A 173 8.74 7.17 -27.64
C PRO A 173 10.00 6.89 -26.82
N ALA A 174 10.14 7.48 -25.64
CA ALA A 174 11.28 7.24 -24.74
C ALA A 174 11.26 5.82 -24.16
N ALA A 175 10.08 5.25 -23.93
CA ALA A 175 9.89 3.89 -23.42
C ALA A 175 10.35 2.82 -24.44
N THR A 176 10.41 3.15 -25.72
CA THR A 176 10.88 2.24 -26.78
C THR A 176 12.37 2.33 -27.08
N GLU A 177 13.12 3.21 -26.41
CA GLU A 177 14.57 3.33 -26.60
C GLU A 177 15.33 2.29 -25.76
N GLN A 178 16.50 1.86 -26.30
CA GLN A 178 17.51 1.12 -25.54
C GLN A 178 18.56 2.10 -25.02
N LEU A 179 18.92 1.99 -23.75
CA LEU A 179 19.94 2.86 -23.17
C LEU A 179 21.36 2.42 -23.55
N THR A 180 22.22 3.40 -23.79
CA THR A 180 23.66 3.23 -23.82
C THR A 180 24.22 3.01 -22.40
N ALA A 181 25.47 2.55 -22.27
CA ALA A 181 26.12 2.40 -20.97
C ALA A 181 26.24 3.75 -20.21
N GLU A 182 26.43 4.86 -20.92
CA GLU A 182 26.48 6.20 -20.33
C GLU A 182 25.10 6.61 -19.78
N GLU A 183 24.03 6.36 -20.53
CA GLU A 183 22.66 6.66 -20.10
C GLU A 183 22.22 5.80 -18.91
N ILE A 184 22.63 4.53 -18.85
CA ILE A 184 22.45 3.67 -17.67
C ILE A 184 23.16 4.31 -16.44
N SER A 185 24.41 4.74 -16.59
CA SER A 185 25.16 5.38 -15.51
C SER A 185 24.50 6.69 -15.06
N LYS A 186 23.99 7.52 -15.98
CA LYS A 186 23.20 8.72 -15.66
C LYS A 186 21.93 8.39 -14.91
N THR A 187 21.20 7.34 -15.35
CA THR A 187 19.98 6.86 -14.68
C THR A 187 20.28 6.48 -13.23
N HIS A 188 21.36 5.74 -12.98
CA HIS A 188 21.79 5.36 -11.62
C HIS A 188 22.06 6.58 -10.73
N ASN A 189 22.74 7.60 -11.25
CA ASN A 189 22.99 8.84 -10.51
C ASN A 189 21.71 9.60 -10.20
N ASN A 190 20.78 9.64 -11.16
CA ASN A 190 19.45 10.25 -10.96
C ASN A 190 18.67 9.52 -9.87
N ILE A 191 18.66 8.16 -9.86
CA ILE A 191 18.00 7.34 -8.84
C ILE A 191 18.60 7.62 -7.45
N LYS A 192 19.95 7.66 -7.33
CA LYS A 192 20.63 8.00 -6.06
C LYS A 192 20.21 9.37 -5.54
N SER A 193 20.10 10.34 -6.43
CA SER A 193 19.62 11.70 -6.08
C SER A 193 18.17 11.65 -5.58
N ALA A 194 17.27 11.01 -6.30
CA ALA A 194 15.87 10.91 -5.92
C ALA A 194 15.64 10.13 -4.61
N LEU A 195 16.43 9.06 -4.35
CA LEU A 195 16.42 8.39 -3.04
C LEU A 195 16.79 9.36 -1.91
N SER A 196 17.77 10.26 -2.13
CA SER A 196 18.15 11.26 -1.13
C SER A 196 17.08 12.34 -0.90
N GLU A 197 16.11 12.47 -1.79
CA GLU A 197 14.94 13.33 -1.63
C GLU A 197 13.82 12.68 -0.80
N GLY A 198 13.96 11.41 -0.43
CA GLY A 198 13.03 10.69 0.44
C GLY A 198 12.36 9.47 -0.19
N GLY A 199 12.82 9.01 -1.35
CA GLY A 199 12.24 7.83 -2.03
C GLY A 199 12.29 6.55 -1.17
N ILE A 200 11.16 5.83 -1.12
CA ILE A 200 10.98 4.56 -0.39
C ILE A 200 11.40 3.39 -1.30
N GLY A 201 12.62 3.39 -1.82
CA GLY A 201 13.05 2.41 -2.80
C GLY A 201 12.81 2.86 -4.24
N ILE A 202 12.79 1.91 -5.18
CA ILE A 202 12.78 2.16 -6.63
C ILE A 202 11.56 1.49 -7.25
N GLY A 203 10.68 2.25 -7.86
CA GLY A 203 9.53 1.75 -8.61
C GLY A 203 9.96 1.39 -10.04
N VAL A 204 9.75 0.13 -10.44
CA VAL A 204 10.24 -0.44 -11.71
C VAL A 204 9.10 -1.12 -12.47
N PRO A 205 8.21 -0.37 -13.13
CA PRO A 205 7.12 -0.92 -13.92
C PRO A 205 7.61 -1.36 -15.32
N ILE A 206 8.42 -2.42 -15.35
CA ILE A 206 9.11 -2.88 -16.56
C ILE A 206 8.16 -3.28 -17.70
N GLY A 207 6.96 -3.78 -17.38
CA GLY A 207 5.94 -4.17 -18.36
C GLY A 207 5.51 -3.02 -19.30
N TYR A 208 5.71 -1.78 -18.88
CA TYR A 208 5.42 -0.57 -19.68
C TYR A 208 6.60 -0.09 -20.51
N LEU A 209 7.78 -0.68 -20.36
CA LEU A 209 9.00 -0.33 -21.09
C LEU A 209 9.51 -1.54 -21.92
N PRO A 210 8.84 -1.91 -23.02
CA PRO A 210 9.03 -3.20 -23.69
C PRO A 210 10.41 -3.38 -24.33
N LYS A 211 11.16 -2.31 -24.54
CA LYS A 211 12.53 -2.36 -25.13
C LYS A 211 13.64 -2.36 -24.08
N THR A 212 13.30 -2.31 -22.79
CA THR A 212 14.29 -2.48 -21.72
C THR A 212 14.88 -3.89 -21.78
N ASN A 213 16.18 -3.97 -22.04
CA ASN A 213 16.87 -5.24 -22.18
C ASN A 213 17.30 -5.81 -20.81
N PRO A 214 17.63 -7.11 -20.71
CA PRO A 214 18.05 -7.73 -19.45
C PRO A 214 19.29 -7.08 -18.82
N LYS A 215 20.23 -6.54 -19.62
CA LYS A 215 21.42 -5.86 -19.09
C LYS A 215 21.06 -4.58 -18.33
N GLU A 216 20.11 -3.81 -18.84
CA GLU A 216 19.61 -2.60 -18.15
C GLU A 216 18.91 -2.98 -16.84
N MET A 217 18.04 -4.01 -16.86
CA MET A 217 17.35 -4.47 -15.67
C MET A 217 18.32 -4.98 -14.62
N TYR A 218 19.24 -5.85 -15.00
CA TYR A 218 20.27 -6.36 -14.08
C TYR A 218 21.06 -5.20 -13.43
N ALA A 219 21.39 -4.15 -14.20
CA ALA A 219 22.10 -2.98 -13.67
C ALA A 219 21.29 -2.20 -12.62
N VAL A 220 19.94 -2.08 -12.79
CA VAL A 220 19.06 -1.48 -11.78
C VAL A 220 19.06 -2.33 -10.50
N PHE A 221 18.97 -3.65 -10.62
CA PHE A 221 19.03 -4.57 -9.47
C PHE A 221 20.40 -4.54 -8.79
N GLN A 222 21.52 -4.43 -9.55
CA GLN A 222 22.86 -4.24 -8.97
C GLN A 222 22.89 -2.97 -8.10
N LEU A 223 22.44 -1.84 -8.64
CA LEU A 223 22.36 -0.60 -7.87
C LEU A 223 21.50 -0.77 -6.61
N ALA A 224 20.35 -1.43 -6.73
CA ALA A 224 19.46 -1.68 -5.60
C ALA A 224 20.12 -2.57 -4.53
N GLY A 225 20.84 -3.62 -4.92
CA GLY A 225 21.59 -4.49 -4.02
C GLY A 225 22.72 -3.75 -3.29
N GLU A 226 23.56 -2.99 -4.03
CA GLU A 226 24.63 -2.16 -3.47
C GLU A 226 24.12 -1.16 -2.41
N MET A 227 22.96 -0.56 -2.65
CA MET A 227 22.35 0.41 -1.74
C MET A 227 21.46 -0.23 -0.68
N ASN A 228 21.16 -1.52 -0.77
CA ASN A 228 20.06 -2.16 -0.02
C ASN A 228 18.76 -1.36 -0.17
N ALA A 229 18.45 -0.90 -1.39
CA ALA A 229 17.21 -0.21 -1.74
C ALA A 229 16.17 -1.22 -2.23
N LEU A 230 14.93 -1.07 -1.79
CA LEU A 230 13.85 -1.99 -2.18
C LEU A 230 13.38 -1.69 -3.61
N VAL A 231 13.30 -2.74 -4.44
CA VAL A 231 12.71 -2.67 -5.78
C VAL A 231 11.24 -3.09 -5.70
N PHE A 232 10.34 -2.25 -6.20
CA PHE A 232 8.93 -2.58 -6.43
C PHE A 232 8.75 -2.77 -7.93
N THR A 233 8.30 -3.95 -8.36
CA THR A 233 8.28 -4.23 -9.79
C THR A 233 6.97 -4.80 -10.30
N HIS A 234 6.41 -4.14 -11.32
CA HIS A 234 5.51 -4.73 -12.29
C HIS A 234 6.36 -5.50 -13.29
N VAL A 235 6.28 -6.81 -13.28
CA VAL A 235 7.11 -7.67 -14.14
C VAL A 235 6.80 -7.46 -15.62
N ARG A 236 7.69 -7.90 -16.50
CA ARG A 236 7.67 -7.61 -17.94
C ARG A 236 6.39 -8.06 -18.63
N ASN A 237 5.93 -9.27 -18.38
CA ASN A 237 4.71 -9.85 -18.95
C ASN A 237 3.93 -10.59 -17.86
N PRO A 238 2.62 -10.83 -18.05
CA PRO A 238 1.82 -11.66 -17.16
C PRO A 238 2.11 -13.16 -17.37
N ASP A 239 3.33 -13.56 -17.06
CA ASP A 239 3.81 -14.93 -17.18
C ASP A 239 4.86 -15.30 -16.11
N ILE A 240 5.10 -16.59 -15.93
CA ILE A 240 6.03 -17.11 -14.94
C ILE A 240 7.49 -16.77 -15.27
N ILE A 241 7.85 -16.66 -16.54
CA ILE A 241 9.24 -16.37 -16.95
C ILE A 241 9.61 -14.95 -16.49
N SER A 242 8.69 -14.00 -16.60
CA SER A 242 8.90 -12.63 -16.13
C SER A 242 9.02 -12.53 -14.61
N ILE A 243 8.33 -13.40 -13.86
CA ILE A 243 8.50 -13.52 -12.41
C ILE A 243 9.87 -14.14 -12.08
N GLN A 244 10.30 -15.16 -12.83
CA GLN A 244 11.63 -15.77 -12.69
C GLN A 244 12.74 -14.77 -12.99
N GLU A 245 12.60 -13.91 -14.02
CA GLU A 245 13.57 -12.86 -14.38
C GLU A 245 13.88 -12.00 -13.15
N VAL A 246 12.87 -11.41 -12.53
CA VAL A 246 13.08 -10.48 -11.40
C VAL A 246 13.53 -11.17 -10.12
N ILE A 247 13.09 -12.41 -9.88
CA ILE A 247 13.59 -13.22 -8.75
C ILE A 247 15.07 -13.55 -8.94
N ALA A 248 15.49 -13.94 -10.16
CA ALA A 248 16.87 -14.24 -10.48
C ALA A 248 17.76 -13.00 -10.29
N ASP A 249 17.34 -11.84 -10.84
CA ASP A 249 18.06 -10.58 -10.68
C ASP A 249 18.20 -10.21 -9.20
N ALA A 250 17.14 -10.32 -8.41
CA ALA A 250 17.16 -10.02 -6.98
C ALA A 250 18.11 -10.95 -6.21
N ILE A 251 18.11 -12.26 -6.50
CA ILE A 251 18.98 -13.26 -5.84
C ILE A 251 20.45 -12.99 -6.19
N LEU A 252 20.77 -12.79 -7.47
CA LEU A 252 22.13 -12.61 -7.95
C LEU A 252 22.78 -11.31 -7.45
N THR A 253 21.97 -10.28 -7.22
CA THR A 253 22.43 -8.95 -6.78
C THR A 253 22.21 -8.70 -5.28
N ASN A 254 21.56 -9.63 -4.58
CA ASN A 254 21.09 -9.45 -3.19
C ASN A 254 20.19 -8.21 -3.00
N ALA A 255 19.48 -7.79 -4.04
CA ALA A 255 18.54 -6.68 -3.98
C ALA A 255 17.24 -7.10 -3.25
N PRO A 256 16.74 -6.31 -2.28
CA PRO A 256 15.40 -6.53 -1.74
C PRO A 256 14.35 -6.31 -2.85
N LEU A 257 13.40 -7.22 -2.97
CA LEU A 257 12.39 -7.19 -4.04
C LEU A 257 10.97 -7.28 -3.48
N HIS A 258 10.07 -6.50 -4.05
CA HIS A 258 8.61 -6.63 -3.90
C HIS A 258 7.96 -6.74 -5.28
N ILE A 259 7.40 -7.91 -5.57
CA ILE A 259 6.66 -8.16 -6.82
C ILE A 259 5.23 -7.67 -6.61
N VAL A 260 4.80 -6.65 -7.35
CA VAL A 260 3.47 -6.10 -7.20
C VAL A 260 2.40 -6.99 -7.88
N HIS A 261 1.18 -6.94 -7.38
CA HIS A 261 -0.04 -7.60 -7.91
C HIS A 261 0.21 -8.96 -8.59
N ILE A 262 0.83 -9.90 -7.87
CA ILE A 262 1.20 -11.23 -8.40
C ILE A 262 0.02 -11.98 -9.04
N ASN A 263 -1.21 -11.73 -8.61
CA ASN A 263 -2.42 -12.34 -9.17
C ASN A 263 -2.60 -12.03 -10.66
N SER A 264 -2.41 -10.77 -11.08
CA SER A 264 -2.52 -10.37 -12.48
C SER A 264 -1.29 -10.73 -13.31
N MET A 265 -0.14 -10.92 -12.66
CA MET A 265 1.12 -11.27 -13.34
C MET A 265 1.34 -12.78 -13.47
N SER A 266 0.71 -13.59 -12.61
CA SER A 266 0.80 -15.06 -12.70
C SER A 266 -0.39 -15.69 -13.41
N LEU A 267 -1.55 -15.03 -13.40
CA LEU A 267 -2.81 -15.56 -13.94
C LEU A 267 -3.09 -16.99 -13.43
N GLY A 268 -3.32 -17.94 -14.33
CA GLY A 268 -3.56 -19.35 -13.99
C GLY A 268 -2.40 -20.07 -13.30
N ASN A 269 -1.21 -19.48 -13.29
CA ASN A 269 -0.02 -20.00 -12.62
C ASN A 269 0.20 -19.40 -11.22
N ILE A 270 -0.82 -18.82 -10.59
CA ILE A 270 -0.70 -18.12 -9.30
C ILE A 270 -0.02 -18.98 -8.23
N GLN A 271 -0.35 -20.26 -8.13
CA GLN A 271 0.27 -21.14 -7.14
C GLN A 271 1.78 -21.27 -7.37
N LEU A 272 2.21 -21.47 -8.62
CA LEU A 272 3.65 -21.55 -8.95
C LEU A 272 4.39 -20.24 -8.63
N GLY A 273 3.80 -19.09 -8.95
CA GLY A 273 4.38 -17.79 -8.60
C GLY A 273 4.56 -17.61 -7.09
N LEU A 274 3.57 -18.00 -6.31
CA LEU A 274 3.62 -17.98 -4.83
C LEU A 274 4.64 -18.96 -4.26
N ASP A 275 4.75 -20.17 -4.83
CA ASP A 275 5.73 -21.17 -4.42
C ASP A 275 7.17 -20.67 -4.65
N MET A 276 7.41 -19.99 -5.77
CA MET A 276 8.72 -19.40 -6.07
C MET A 276 9.11 -18.29 -5.09
N VAL A 277 8.17 -17.40 -4.75
CA VAL A 277 8.38 -16.36 -3.73
C VAL A 277 8.67 -17.00 -2.37
N SER A 278 7.85 -17.97 -1.96
CA SER A 278 8.02 -18.70 -0.69
C SER A 278 9.37 -19.43 -0.63
N ALA A 279 9.77 -20.11 -1.70
CA ALA A 279 11.07 -20.80 -1.78
C ALA A 279 12.25 -19.84 -1.65
N ALA A 280 12.16 -18.64 -2.24
CA ALA A 280 13.18 -17.61 -2.09
C ALA A 280 13.26 -17.09 -0.64
N GLN A 281 12.11 -16.86 -0.01
CA GLN A 281 12.02 -16.44 1.41
C GLN A 281 12.63 -17.49 2.35
N GLN A 282 12.34 -18.77 2.15
CA GLN A 282 12.89 -19.88 2.94
C GLN A 282 14.42 -19.96 2.84
N LYS A 283 14.99 -19.49 1.74
CA LYS A 283 16.45 -19.37 1.54
C LYS A 283 17.03 -18.06 2.10
N GLY A 284 16.22 -17.21 2.74
CA GLY A 284 16.66 -15.97 3.38
C GLY A 284 16.69 -14.75 2.47
N PHE A 285 16.21 -14.85 1.21
CA PHE A 285 16.12 -13.70 0.32
C PHE A 285 14.95 -12.78 0.71
N LYS A 286 15.18 -11.47 0.65
CA LYS A 286 14.18 -10.43 1.01
C LYS A 286 13.21 -10.18 -0.15
N ILE A 287 12.48 -11.21 -0.57
CA ILE A 287 11.50 -11.15 -1.66
C ILE A 287 10.09 -11.26 -1.06
N THR A 288 9.19 -10.35 -1.45
CA THR A 288 7.79 -10.33 -1.01
C THR A 288 6.88 -10.05 -2.20
N THR A 289 5.58 -10.23 -2.01
CA THR A 289 4.58 -9.95 -3.02
C THR A 289 3.26 -9.49 -2.43
N GLU A 290 2.41 -8.90 -3.27
CA GLU A 290 1.07 -8.45 -2.93
C GLU A 290 0.05 -8.87 -3.99
N LEU A 291 -1.23 -8.70 -3.66
CA LEU A 291 -2.35 -8.85 -4.58
C LEU A 291 -3.51 -7.91 -4.22
N TYR A 292 -4.41 -7.69 -5.17
CA TYR A 292 -5.73 -7.08 -4.94
C TYR A 292 -6.86 -8.11 -5.11
N PRO A 293 -7.98 -7.96 -4.35
CA PRO A 293 -9.01 -9.00 -4.21
C PRO A 293 -10.09 -8.95 -5.29
N TYR A 294 -9.73 -8.64 -6.54
CA TYR A 294 -10.65 -8.54 -7.67
C TYR A 294 -10.19 -9.39 -8.85
N THR A 295 -11.13 -9.78 -9.70
CA THR A 295 -10.92 -10.69 -10.85
C THR A 295 -10.56 -9.98 -12.14
N ALA A 296 -10.30 -8.68 -12.11
CA ALA A 296 -9.89 -7.89 -13.25
C ALA A 296 -8.68 -7.01 -12.94
N GLY A 297 -7.91 -6.66 -13.95
CA GLY A 297 -6.88 -5.64 -13.90
C GLY A 297 -7.35 -4.33 -14.56
N SER A 298 -6.52 -3.29 -14.51
CA SER A 298 -6.78 -2.03 -15.21
C SER A 298 -5.47 -1.42 -15.67
N THR A 299 -5.44 -0.95 -16.92
CA THR A 299 -4.27 -0.28 -17.51
C THR A 299 -4.67 0.61 -18.67
N SER A 300 -3.69 1.39 -19.21
CA SER A 300 -3.89 2.12 -20.46
C SER A 300 -4.00 1.17 -21.65
N LEU A 301 -4.98 1.41 -22.53
CA LEU A 301 -5.12 0.64 -23.77
C LEU A 301 -3.93 0.84 -24.72
N GLN A 302 -3.16 1.91 -24.56
CA GLN A 302 -1.95 2.17 -25.34
C GLN A 302 -0.71 1.43 -24.81
N SER A 303 -0.80 0.78 -23.66
CA SER A 303 0.34 0.06 -23.07
C SER A 303 0.85 -1.06 -23.98
N ALA A 304 2.12 -1.44 -23.77
CA ALA A 304 2.77 -2.55 -24.47
C ALA A 304 2.09 -3.90 -24.24
N MET A 305 1.28 -4.03 -23.19
CA MET A 305 0.47 -5.22 -22.88
C MET A 305 -0.42 -5.63 -24.06
N PHE A 306 -0.91 -4.67 -24.84
CA PHE A 306 -1.76 -4.88 -26.03
C PHE A 306 -0.98 -4.93 -27.35
N SER A 307 0.33 -5.22 -27.33
CA SER A 307 1.10 -5.53 -28.53
C SER A 307 0.62 -6.84 -29.19
N ASP A 308 1.04 -7.12 -30.41
CA ASP A 308 0.65 -8.30 -31.18
C ASP A 308 0.69 -9.59 -30.35
N GLY A 309 -0.33 -10.45 -30.48
CA GLY A 309 -0.49 -11.67 -29.72
C GLY A 309 -1.02 -11.48 -28.29
N TRP A 310 -1.51 -10.29 -27.91
CA TRP A 310 -2.01 -10.00 -26.56
C TRP A 310 -3.18 -10.92 -26.14
N GLN A 311 -4.06 -11.29 -27.09
CA GLN A 311 -5.21 -12.15 -26.81
C GLN A 311 -4.79 -13.53 -26.33
N GLU A 312 -3.77 -14.12 -26.96
CA GLU A 312 -3.22 -15.41 -26.54
C GLU A 312 -2.51 -15.29 -25.18
N ARG A 313 -1.71 -14.23 -24.97
CA ARG A 313 -1.01 -13.99 -23.71
C ARG A 313 -1.95 -13.81 -22.52
N LEU A 314 -3.06 -13.10 -22.71
CA LEU A 314 -4.04 -12.82 -21.67
C LEU A 314 -5.18 -13.85 -21.61
N GLY A 315 -5.34 -14.69 -22.63
CA GLY A 315 -6.41 -15.69 -22.72
C GLY A 315 -7.81 -15.08 -22.84
N ILE A 316 -7.94 -13.87 -23.37
CA ILE A 316 -9.22 -13.17 -23.55
C ILE A 316 -9.34 -12.58 -24.95
N SER A 317 -10.57 -12.31 -25.40
CA SER A 317 -10.86 -11.56 -26.61
C SER A 317 -11.24 -10.10 -26.30
N TYR A 318 -11.65 -9.33 -27.30
CA TYR A 318 -12.00 -7.91 -27.13
C TYR A 318 -13.11 -7.67 -26.11
N ASP A 319 -14.10 -8.56 -26.00
CA ASP A 319 -15.19 -8.50 -25.04
C ASP A 319 -14.74 -8.71 -23.58
N GLY A 320 -13.55 -9.27 -23.35
CA GLY A 320 -12.88 -9.27 -22.04
C GLY A 320 -12.40 -7.89 -21.58
N LEU A 321 -12.43 -6.89 -22.47
CA LEU A 321 -12.00 -5.53 -22.19
C LEU A 321 -13.22 -4.62 -21.97
N GLN A 322 -13.21 -3.83 -20.89
CA GLN A 322 -14.25 -2.85 -20.56
C GLN A 322 -13.66 -1.43 -20.60
N TRP A 323 -14.21 -0.59 -21.48
CA TRP A 323 -13.78 0.80 -21.61
C TRP A 323 -14.23 1.63 -20.42
N VAL A 324 -13.30 2.24 -19.69
CA VAL A 324 -13.61 2.91 -18.41
C VAL A 324 -14.47 4.17 -18.59
N ALA A 325 -14.33 4.87 -19.74
CA ALA A 325 -15.08 6.11 -19.95
C ALA A 325 -16.60 5.89 -20.13
N THR A 326 -17.00 4.75 -20.70
CA THR A 326 -18.43 4.46 -21.02
C THR A 326 -18.96 3.21 -20.29
N GLY A 327 -18.08 2.29 -19.87
CA GLY A 327 -18.45 0.99 -19.31
C GLY A 327 -18.73 -0.08 -20.36
N GLU A 328 -18.62 0.22 -21.64
CA GLU A 328 -18.88 -0.75 -22.73
C GLU A 328 -17.79 -1.83 -22.82
N ARG A 329 -18.20 -3.02 -23.29
CA ARG A 329 -17.27 -4.08 -23.69
C ARG A 329 -16.79 -3.80 -25.10
N LEU A 330 -15.48 -4.00 -25.36
CA LEU A 330 -14.90 -3.65 -26.63
C LEU A 330 -15.20 -4.70 -27.71
N THR A 331 -15.30 -4.21 -28.95
CA THR A 331 -15.17 -4.99 -30.18
C THR A 331 -13.81 -4.72 -30.80
N LYS A 332 -13.47 -5.42 -31.88
CA LYS A 332 -12.24 -5.11 -32.65
C LYS A 332 -12.22 -3.68 -33.12
N GLU A 333 -13.35 -3.17 -33.63
CA GLU A 333 -13.49 -1.82 -34.19
C GLU A 333 -13.29 -0.75 -33.10
N THR A 334 -13.96 -0.89 -31.95
CA THR A 334 -13.81 0.05 -30.83
C THR A 334 -12.43 -0.03 -30.20
N PHE A 335 -11.83 -1.22 -30.11
CA PHE A 335 -10.45 -1.38 -29.68
C PHE A 335 -9.49 -0.60 -30.57
N ASP A 336 -9.58 -0.77 -31.90
CA ASP A 336 -8.71 -0.10 -32.86
C ASP A 336 -8.85 1.44 -32.80
N VAL A 337 -10.05 1.94 -32.56
CA VAL A 337 -10.33 3.37 -32.35
C VAL A 337 -9.72 3.87 -31.05
N TYR A 338 -10.06 3.24 -29.92
CA TYR A 338 -9.63 3.71 -28.60
C TYR A 338 -8.13 3.52 -28.36
N ARG A 339 -7.50 2.54 -29.00
CA ARG A 339 -6.04 2.40 -28.96
C ARG A 339 -5.32 3.60 -29.59
N LYS A 340 -5.91 4.27 -30.58
CA LYS A 340 -5.35 5.48 -31.20
C LYS A 340 -5.57 6.72 -30.35
N THR A 341 -6.74 6.84 -29.71
CA THR A 341 -7.08 8.00 -28.88
C THR A 341 -6.51 7.91 -27.47
N GLY A 342 -6.24 6.69 -26.99
CA GLY A 342 -5.78 6.43 -25.64
C GLY A 342 -6.90 6.43 -24.60
N GLY A 343 -6.60 5.92 -23.40
CA GLY A 343 -7.48 5.85 -22.26
C GLY A 343 -7.35 4.54 -21.48
N VAL A 344 -8.11 4.41 -20.40
CA VAL A 344 -8.03 3.30 -19.45
C VAL A 344 -9.05 2.22 -19.79
N VAL A 345 -8.63 0.96 -19.64
CA VAL A 345 -9.45 -0.23 -19.85
C VAL A 345 -9.36 -1.16 -18.63
N ILE A 346 -10.48 -1.80 -18.28
CA ILE A 346 -10.53 -2.89 -17.29
C ILE A 346 -10.44 -4.21 -18.05
N LEU A 347 -9.54 -5.09 -17.60
CA LEU A 347 -9.26 -6.40 -18.20
C LEU A 347 -9.85 -7.50 -17.30
N HIS A 348 -10.89 -8.17 -17.75
CA HIS A 348 -11.54 -9.29 -17.04
C HIS A 348 -10.81 -10.60 -17.36
N VAL A 349 -9.61 -10.77 -16.80
CA VAL A 349 -8.65 -11.84 -17.13
C VAL A 349 -8.47 -12.90 -16.04
N MET A 350 -8.91 -12.64 -14.81
CA MET A 350 -8.65 -13.51 -13.66
C MET A 350 -9.90 -14.26 -13.22
N LYS A 351 -9.69 -15.45 -12.65
CA LYS A 351 -10.75 -16.30 -12.11
C LYS A 351 -10.84 -16.16 -10.58
N PRO A 352 -12.04 -16.32 -9.98
CA PRO A 352 -12.23 -16.21 -8.54
C PRO A 352 -11.35 -17.15 -7.71
N GLU A 353 -11.09 -18.36 -8.18
CA GLU A 353 -10.23 -19.33 -7.51
C GLU A 353 -8.78 -18.88 -7.40
N TRP A 354 -8.26 -18.16 -8.40
CA TRP A 354 -6.89 -17.62 -8.37
C TRP A 354 -6.74 -16.53 -7.29
N ILE A 355 -7.76 -15.70 -7.14
CA ILE A 355 -7.81 -14.68 -6.08
C ILE A 355 -7.87 -15.35 -4.71
N LYS A 356 -8.72 -16.38 -4.53
CA LYS A 356 -8.81 -17.12 -3.26
C LYS A 356 -7.48 -17.78 -2.90
N THR A 357 -6.80 -18.40 -3.87
CA THR A 357 -5.46 -18.99 -3.69
C THR A 357 -4.47 -17.96 -3.17
N GLY A 358 -4.40 -16.77 -3.81
CA GLY A 358 -3.49 -15.72 -3.39
C GLY A 358 -3.83 -15.12 -2.01
N ILE A 359 -5.12 -14.91 -1.71
CA ILE A 359 -5.57 -14.41 -0.40
C ILE A 359 -5.24 -15.41 0.72
N ALA A 360 -5.40 -16.70 0.47
CA ALA A 360 -5.10 -17.77 1.44
C ALA A 360 -3.59 -17.92 1.68
N ALA A 361 -2.74 -17.60 0.71
CA ALA A 361 -1.29 -17.82 0.79
C ALA A 361 -0.66 -17.02 1.93
N PRO A 362 0.20 -17.65 2.78
CA PRO A 362 0.91 -16.94 3.84
C PRO A 362 1.84 -15.84 3.31
N GLY A 363 2.02 -14.75 4.04
CA GLY A 363 2.99 -13.70 3.72
C GLY A 363 2.65 -12.82 2.51
N VAL A 364 1.56 -13.07 1.81
CA VAL A 364 1.07 -12.21 0.72
C VAL A 364 0.40 -10.98 1.31
N ILE A 365 0.83 -9.79 0.87
CA ILE A 365 0.29 -8.50 1.30
C ILE A 365 -0.98 -8.18 0.48
N ILE A 366 -1.92 -7.47 1.06
CA ILE A 366 -3.07 -6.89 0.35
C ILE A 366 -2.74 -5.45 0.00
N ALA A 367 -2.87 -5.10 -1.27
CA ALA A 367 -2.74 -3.74 -1.76
C ALA A 367 -3.83 -3.44 -2.79
N SER A 368 -4.12 -2.18 -3.07
CA SER A 368 -5.26 -1.85 -3.92
C SER A 368 -4.94 -1.78 -5.41
N ASP A 369 -3.77 -1.30 -5.77
CA ASP A 369 -3.45 -0.87 -7.15
C ASP A 369 -4.52 0.12 -7.66
N GLY A 370 -4.94 1.01 -6.75
CA GLY A 370 -6.05 1.93 -6.95
C GLY A 370 -5.71 3.06 -7.93
N MET A 371 -6.56 3.25 -8.95
CA MET A 371 -6.41 4.24 -10.01
C MET A 371 -7.66 5.11 -10.12
N PRO A 372 -7.77 6.24 -9.38
CA PRO A 372 -9.00 7.04 -9.32
C PRO A 372 -9.13 8.08 -10.44
N TYR A 373 -8.43 7.93 -11.55
CA TYR A 373 -8.32 8.95 -12.60
C TYR A 373 -9.52 9.06 -13.55
N ALA A 374 -10.51 8.15 -13.47
CA ALA A 374 -11.62 8.13 -14.39
C ALA A 374 -12.97 7.96 -13.67
N LYS A 375 -14.03 8.41 -14.31
CA LYS A 375 -15.40 8.35 -13.76
C LYS A 375 -15.85 6.92 -13.37
N LEU A 376 -15.43 5.93 -14.16
CA LEU A 376 -15.73 4.51 -13.94
C LEU A 376 -14.44 3.75 -13.60
N ALA A 377 -13.67 4.22 -12.59
CA ALA A 377 -12.46 3.56 -12.15
C ALA A 377 -12.72 2.10 -11.74
N HIS A 378 -11.67 1.27 -11.76
CA HIS A 378 -11.73 -0.08 -11.25
C HIS A 378 -12.18 -0.09 -9.76
N PRO A 379 -13.10 -0.96 -9.32
CA PRO A 379 -13.63 -0.96 -7.95
C PRO A 379 -12.57 -1.15 -6.86
N ARG A 380 -11.40 -1.71 -7.18
CA ARG A 380 -10.26 -1.85 -6.26
C ARG A 380 -9.79 -0.51 -5.67
N THR A 381 -10.06 0.60 -6.35
CA THR A 381 -9.72 1.95 -5.90
C THR A 381 -10.40 2.32 -4.57
N ALA A 382 -11.63 1.85 -4.37
CA ALA A 382 -12.48 2.29 -3.25
C ALA A 382 -12.91 1.16 -2.30
N GLY A 383 -12.58 -0.11 -2.59
CA GLY A 383 -13.16 -1.22 -1.85
C GLY A 383 -12.24 -2.41 -1.55
N THR A 384 -10.94 -2.32 -1.78
CA THR A 384 -10.01 -3.45 -1.62
C THR A 384 -10.01 -4.03 -0.22
N PHE A 385 -9.85 -3.21 0.80
CA PHE A 385 -9.69 -3.66 2.19
C PHE A 385 -11.03 -4.13 2.79
N SER A 386 -12.09 -3.39 2.54
CA SER A 386 -13.43 -3.78 2.97
C SER A 386 -13.92 -5.06 2.28
N ARG A 387 -13.54 -5.28 1.00
CA ARG A 387 -13.83 -6.53 0.28
C ARG A 387 -13.14 -7.72 0.92
N VAL A 388 -11.88 -7.59 1.34
CA VAL A 388 -11.19 -8.67 2.06
C VAL A 388 -11.96 -9.04 3.33
N LEU A 389 -12.36 -8.05 4.14
CA LEU A 389 -13.06 -8.26 5.40
C LEU A 389 -14.50 -8.77 5.20
N GLY A 390 -15.23 -8.19 4.23
CA GLY A 390 -16.61 -8.59 3.95
C GLY A 390 -16.71 -9.92 3.24
N LYS A 391 -16.13 -10.00 2.04
CA LYS A 391 -16.25 -11.16 1.18
C LYS A 391 -15.39 -12.34 1.64
N TYR A 392 -14.08 -12.14 1.82
CA TYR A 392 -13.15 -13.26 2.01
C TYR A 392 -13.00 -13.71 3.46
N VAL A 393 -13.28 -12.84 4.45
CA VAL A 393 -13.34 -13.24 5.87
C VAL A 393 -14.74 -13.67 6.27
N ARG A 394 -15.74 -12.77 6.15
CA ARG A 394 -17.08 -13.02 6.69
C ARG A 394 -17.90 -14.01 5.86
N GLU A 395 -17.95 -13.81 4.52
CA GLU A 395 -18.82 -14.58 3.63
C GLU A 395 -18.17 -15.88 3.17
N ASP A 396 -17.03 -15.79 2.47
CA ASP A 396 -16.36 -16.95 1.86
C ASP A 396 -15.47 -17.74 2.85
N LYS A 397 -15.10 -17.16 4.00
CA LYS A 397 -14.27 -17.76 5.05
C LYS A 397 -12.94 -18.32 4.53
N VAL A 398 -12.30 -17.61 3.59
CA VAL A 398 -11.01 -18.00 3.00
C VAL A 398 -9.87 -17.86 4.00
N ILE A 399 -9.90 -16.78 4.81
CA ILE A 399 -8.96 -16.50 5.91
C ILE A 399 -9.74 -15.97 7.12
N ASP A 400 -9.13 -16.07 8.31
CA ASP A 400 -9.70 -15.48 9.51
C ASP A 400 -9.43 -13.95 9.60
N LEU A 401 -10.09 -13.29 10.54
CA LEU A 401 -10.01 -11.85 10.72
C LEU A 401 -8.60 -11.38 11.13
N MET A 402 -7.92 -12.12 12.00
CA MET A 402 -6.56 -11.80 12.46
C MET A 402 -5.59 -11.83 11.29
N THR A 403 -5.64 -12.87 10.47
CA THR A 403 -4.82 -13.03 9.25
C THR A 403 -5.11 -11.93 8.24
N ALA A 404 -6.39 -11.55 8.04
CA ALA A 404 -6.74 -10.46 7.14
C ALA A 404 -6.13 -9.12 7.60
N ILE A 405 -6.28 -8.78 8.89
CA ILE A 405 -5.70 -7.56 9.46
C ILE A 405 -4.16 -7.61 9.35
N GLU A 406 -3.52 -8.74 9.63
CA GLU A 406 -2.07 -8.91 9.47
C GLU A 406 -1.60 -8.57 8.04
N LYS A 407 -2.29 -9.10 7.01
CA LYS A 407 -1.99 -8.87 5.58
C LYS A 407 -2.18 -7.42 5.14
N MET A 408 -3.05 -6.68 5.80
CA MET A 408 -3.40 -5.29 5.47
C MET A 408 -2.66 -4.25 6.32
N THR A 409 -1.95 -4.66 7.38
CA THR A 409 -1.35 -3.74 8.36
C THR A 409 0.09 -4.10 8.72
N LEU A 410 0.31 -5.23 9.42
CA LEU A 410 1.61 -5.62 9.94
C LEU A 410 2.58 -6.05 8.83
N LEU A 411 2.13 -6.86 7.87
CA LEU A 411 3.00 -7.33 6.79
C LEU A 411 3.54 -6.17 5.93
N PRO A 412 2.70 -5.21 5.45
CA PRO A 412 3.22 -4.05 4.73
C PRO A 412 4.13 -3.17 5.60
N ALA A 413 3.81 -2.98 6.90
CA ALA A 413 4.68 -2.24 7.81
C ALA A 413 6.05 -2.92 7.95
N LYS A 414 6.09 -4.22 8.25
CA LYS A 414 7.33 -5.00 8.38
C LYS A 414 8.15 -5.02 7.09
N ARG A 415 7.49 -5.07 5.93
CA ARG A 415 8.19 -4.99 4.65
C ARG A 415 9.00 -3.72 4.51
N LEU A 416 8.53 -2.62 5.09
CA LEU A 416 9.13 -1.31 4.93
C LEU A 416 9.99 -0.85 6.12
N GLU A 417 10.00 -1.52 7.26
CA GLU A 417 10.71 -1.07 8.48
C GLU A 417 12.19 -0.75 8.26
N ASP A 418 12.90 -1.56 7.46
CA ASP A 418 14.31 -1.36 7.16
C ASP A 418 14.56 -0.30 6.07
N ILE A 419 13.52 0.09 5.34
CA ILE A 419 13.57 1.01 4.21
C ILE A 419 13.01 2.39 4.58
N ALA A 420 11.95 2.42 5.39
CA ALA A 420 11.30 3.62 5.92
C ALA A 420 11.11 3.47 7.43
N PRO A 421 12.06 3.95 8.26
CA PRO A 421 12.13 3.60 9.68
C PRO A 421 10.89 3.93 10.51
N MET A 422 10.11 4.94 10.11
CA MET A 422 8.87 5.28 10.80
C MET A 422 7.80 4.17 10.72
N MET A 423 7.90 3.25 9.75
CA MET A 423 6.98 2.12 9.62
C MET A 423 7.04 1.15 10.80
N ARG A 424 8.10 1.20 11.62
CA ARG A 424 8.20 0.44 12.88
C ARG A 424 7.11 0.79 13.89
N PHE A 425 6.51 1.95 13.78
CA PHE A 425 5.44 2.42 14.68
C PHE A 425 4.04 2.24 14.08
N LYS A 426 3.92 1.75 12.84
CA LYS A 426 2.66 1.56 12.12
C LYS A 426 2.25 0.09 12.03
N GLY A 427 0.99 -0.17 11.68
CA GLY A 427 0.47 -1.53 11.51
C GLY A 427 0.28 -2.32 12.82
N ARG A 428 0.24 -1.65 13.97
CA ARG A 428 0.16 -2.23 15.33
C ARG A 428 -0.82 -1.48 16.20
N ILE A 429 -1.45 -2.18 17.15
CA ILE A 429 -2.14 -1.57 18.31
C ILE A 429 -1.35 -1.92 19.54
N GLN A 430 -0.30 -1.15 19.81
CA GLN A 430 0.62 -1.34 20.94
C GLN A 430 0.95 0.00 21.58
N VAL A 431 1.29 -0.01 22.89
CA VAL A 431 1.76 1.19 23.57
C VAL A 431 3.04 1.71 22.90
N GLY A 432 3.04 3.00 22.54
CA GLY A 432 4.13 3.66 21.80
C GLY A 432 3.99 3.62 20.28
N ALA A 433 3.07 2.81 19.72
CA ALA A 433 2.76 2.85 18.28
C ALA A 433 2.04 4.15 17.90
N ASP A 434 2.11 4.49 16.62
CA ASP A 434 1.33 5.60 16.07
C ASP A 434 -0.16 5.33 16.26
N ALA A 435 -0.92 6.36 16.63
CA ALA A 435 -2.38 6.27 16.72
C ALA A 435 -2.98 6.41 15.30
N ASP A 436 -2.59 5.48 14.42
CA ASP A 436 -3.21 5.20 13.11
C ASP A 436 -4.14 4.00 13.30
N ILE A 437 -5.44 4.28 13.35
CA ILE A 437 -6.43 3.29 13.82
C ILE A 437 -7.62 3.29 12.87
N THR A 438 -8.05 2.08 12.46
CA THR A 438 -9.29 1.86 11.71
C THR A 438 -10.28 1.13 12.60
N ILE A 439 -11.49 1.68 12.71
CA ILE A 439 -12.58 1.13 13.53
C ILE A 439 -13.74 0.81 12.60
N PHE A 440 -14.15 -0.46 12.58
CA PHE A 440 -15.18 -0.94 11.65
C PHE A 440 -16.16 -1.90 12.31
N ASN A 441 -17.33 -2.01 11.71
CA ASN A 441 -18.35 -3.00 12.10
C ASN A 441 -18.10 -4.32 11.36
N PRO A 442 -17.69 -5.40 12.04
CA PRO A 442 -17.36 -6.67 11.40
C PRO A 442 -18.56 -7.35 10.72
N ASN A 443 -19.77 -6.99 11.11
CA ASN A 443 -21.01 -7.58 10.56
C ASN A 443 -21.47 -6.90 9.27
N THR A 444 -21.08 -5.64 9.02
CA THR A 444 -21.58 -4.84 7.89
C THR A 444 -20.49 -4.39 6.93
N ILE A 445 -19.22 -4.53 7.29
CA ILE A 445 -18.11 -4.12 6.42
C ILE A 445 -18.13 -4.88 5.09
N ILE A 446 -18.14 -4.12 3.98
CA ILE A 446 -18.14 -4.63 2.60
C ILE A 446 -17.80 -3.49 1.62
N ASP A 447 -17.19 -3.83 0.49
CA ASP A 447 -17.08 -2.94 -0.66
C ASP A 447 -18.46 -2.67 -1.28
N LYS A 448 -18.64 -1.47 -1.82
CA LYS A 448 -19.83 -1.07 -2.58
C LYS A 448 -19.53 -0.80 -4.04
N ALA A 449 -18.25 -0.50 -4.33
CA ALA A 449 -17.78 -0.26 -5.67
C ALA A 449 -17.94 -1.51 -6.54
N THR A 450 -18.42 -1.32 -7.78
CA THR A 450 -18.59 -2.36 -8.81
C THR A 450 -17.86 -1.94 -10.09
N PHE A 451 -17.78 -2.82 -11.07
CA PHE A 451 -17.19 -2.46 -12.38
C PHE A 451 -18.03 -1.46 -13.18
N GLU A 452 -19.28 -1.26 -12.81
CA GLU A 452 -20.20 -0.27 -13.36
C GLU A 452 -20.21 1.05 -12.55
N LYS A 453 -19.79 0.97 -11.27
CA LYS A 453 -19.73 2.10 -10.32
C LYS A 453 -18.48 1.98 -9.46
N GLY A 454 -17.33 2.22 -10.06
CA GLY A 454 -16.02 1.95 -9.45
C GLY A 454 -15.62 2.88 -8.29
N LEU A 455 -16.25 4.05 -8.19
CA LEU A 455 -15.92 5.07 -7.18
C LEU A 455 -17.09 5.24 -6.18
N GLU A 456 -17.41 4.17 -5.44
CA GLU A 456 -18.35 4.19 -4.33
C GLU A 456 -17.64 3.86 -3.02
N PHE A 457 -17.86 4.63 -1.97
CA PHE A 457 -17.29 4.38 -0.66
C PHE A 457 -17.76 3.05 -0.08
N SER A 458 -16.85 2.36 0.59
CA SER A 458 -17.14 1.13 1.34
C SER A 458 -18.13 1.38 2.48
N ALA A 459 -18.85 0.35 2.88
CA ALA A 459 -19.74 0.37 4.04
C ALA A 459 -19.07 -0.29 5.25
N GLY A 460 -19.42 0.15 6.47
CA GLY A 460 -19.02 -0.47 7.72
C GLY A 460 -17.71 0.07 8.32
N ILE A 461 -16.99 0.98 7.64
CA ILE A 461 -15.92 1.77 8.27
C ILE A 461 -16.58 2.90 9.06
N GLU A 462 -16.42 2.87 10.38
CA GLU A 462 -17.08 3.81 11.29
C GLU A 462 -16.19 5.01 11.65
N TYR A 463 -14.92 4.74 11.97
CA TYR A 463 -13.95 5.78 12.31
C TYR A 463 -12.59 5.44 11.74
N VAL A 464 -11.86 6.46 11.30
CA VAL A 464 -10.44 6.37 10.93
C VAL A 464 -9.70 7.49 11.64
N MET A 465 -8.63 7.10 12.34
CA MET A 465 -7.73 8.03 13.03
C MET A 465 -6.35 7.94 12.37
N VAL A 466 -5.77 9.09 12.08
CA VAL A 466 -4.43 9.23 11.52
C VAL A 466 -3.61 10.12 12.45
N ASN A 467 -2.48 9.61 12.92
CA ASN A 467 -1.61 10.33 13.86
C ASN A 467 -2.39 10.93 15.05
N GLY A 468 -3.30 10.16 15.66
CA GLY A 468 -4.09 10.58 16.81
C GLY A 468 -5.28 11.49 16.52
N THR A 469 -5.53 11.82 15.27
CA THR A 469 -6.60 12.73 14.84
C THR A 469 -7.62 11.98 13.98
N PHE A 470 -8.91 12.11 14.31
CA PHE A 470 -9.96 11.53 13.47
C PHE A 470 -10.09 12.26 12.14
N VAL A 471 -9.94 11.53 11.04
CA VAL A 471 -10.18 12.00 9.67
C VAL A 471 -11.51 11.48 9.12
N LEU A 472 -12.06 10.41 9.74
CA LEU A 472 -13.39 9.90 9.44
C LEU A 472 -14.12 9.59 10.75
N ARG A 473 -15.37 10.05 10.87
CA ARG A 473 -16.24 9.82 12.03
C ARG A 473 -17.62 9.39 11.57
N LYS A 474 -18.10 8.25 12.08
CA LYS A 474 -19.40 7.67 11.73
C LYS A 474 -19.60 7.61 10.21
N GLY A 475 -18.57 7.12 9.51
CA GLY A 475 -18.58 6.97 8.06
C GLY A 475 -18.54 8.28 7.25
N LYS A 476 -18.22 9.43 7.86
CA LYS A 476 -18.13 10.74 7.18
C LYS A 476 -16.75 11.36 7.35
N THR A 477 -16.20 11.87 6.25
CA THR A 477 -14.94 12.62 6.27
C THR A 477 -15.06 13.87 7.14
N VAL A 478 -14.08 14.11 8.01
CA VAL A 478 -14.00 15.31 8.84
C VAL A 478 -13.36 16.42 8.00
N ALA A 479 -14.11 17.51 7.81
CA ALA A 479 -13.68 18.61 6.95
C ALA A 479 -12.48 19.37 7.52
N ALA A 480 -11.57 19.81 6.64
CA ALA A 480 -10.41 20.67 6.94
C ALA A 480 -9.45 20.10 7.99
N VAL A 481 -9.30 18.77 8.06
CA VAL A 481 -8.38 18.07 8.96
C VAL A 481 -7.34 17.32 8.12
N TYR A 482 -6.05 17.59 8.33
CA TYR A 482 -4.96 17.10 7.50
C TYR A 482 -3.78 16.59 8.36
N PRO A 483 -3.95 15.51 9.13
CA PRO A 483 -2.93 14.99 10.04
C PRO A 483 -1.88 14.11 9.34
N GLY A 484 -2.07 13.81 8.06
CA GLY A 484 -1.20 12.92 7.30
C GLY A 484 0.24 13.41 7.26
N GLN A 485 1.17 12.51 7.56
CA GLN A 485 2.62 12.76 7.59
C GLN A 485 3.33 12.08 6.42
N PRO A 486 4.44 12.67 5.93
CA PRO A 486 5.25 12.02 4.91
C PRO A 486 5.96 10.79 5.47
N VAL A 487 5.92 9.69 4.73
CA VAL A 487 6.73 8.49 4.95
C VAL A 487 7.96 8.60 4.07
N TYR A 488 9.11 8.85 4.68
CA TYR A 488 10.38 8.98 3.94
C TYR A 488 11.17 7.67 3.94
N GLY A 489 11.83 7.39 2.82
CA GLY A 489 12.86 6.38 2.75
C GLY A 489 14.10 6.74 3.59
N LYS A 490 14.84 5.72 4.04
CA LYS A 490 16.03 5.85 4.90
C LYS A 490 17.16 6.70 4.34
N PHE A 491 17.16 6.95 3.03
CA PHE A 491 18.19 7.76 2.36
C PHE A 491 17.89 9.26 2.39
N LYS A 492 16.77 9.69 2.96
CA LYS A 492 16.39 11.11 3.09
C LYS A 492 17.48 11.88 3.84
N LYS A 493 18.03 12.90 3.19
CA LYS A 493 19.01 13.86 3.77
C LYS A 493 18.31 15.07 4.34
#